data_df0b6cd128172dfdab6567902312c59b
#
_entry.id   df0b6cd128172dfdab6567902312c59b
#
_cell.length_a   1.000
_cell.length_b   1.000
_cell.length_c   1.000
_cell.angle_alpha   90.00
_cell.angle_beta   90.00
_cell.angle_gamma   90.00
#
_symmetry.space_group_name_H-M   'P 1'
#
loop_
_entity.id
_entity.type
_entity.pdbx_description
1 polymer ?
#
loop_
_entity_poly.entity_id
_entity_poly.type
_entity_poly.pdbx_seq_one_letter_code
_entity_poly.pdbx_strand_id
1 'polypeptide(L)'
;ISGDSALTVSKIASLCGVKNADRAISLEGKSIEETKALAKDYVVFARVSPEQKEALVASLQEQGHKVAMTGDGVNDILALRKANSSITFARATDAAKACSNVVLMDNDFSHLVDVVLQGRKVVNNIHRSAILFLSKTAFIFLLSLFSIPFKAGQMLFTIENLYLFEQP
;
A
#
# COMPACT_ATOMS: atom_id res chain seq x y z
N ILE A 1 -4.41 -8.97 -17.14
CA ILE A 1 -3.29 -8.75 -18.07
C ILE A 1 -2.65 -10.10 -18.33
N SER A 2 -2.52 -10.54 -19.61
CA SER A 2 -1.91 -11.83 -19.98
C SER A 2 -1.19 -11.72 -21.32
N GLY A 3 -0.22 -12.65 -21.54
CA GLY A 3 0.39 -12.88 -22.84
C GLY A 3 -0.46 -13.70 -23.81
N ASP A 4 -1.58 -14.30 -23.35
CA ASP A 4 -2.47 -15.15 -24.14
C ASP A 4 -3.41 -14.35 -25.05
N SER A 5 -4.21 -15.07 -25.87
CA SER A 5 -5.18 -14.47 -26.79
C SER A 5 -6.31 -13.77 -26.03
N ALA A 6 -6.88 -12.70 -26.60
CA ALA A 6 -7.95 -11.93 -25.98
C ALA A 6 -9.20 -12.77 -25.67
N LEU A 7 -9.54 -13.73 -26.55
CA LEU A 7 -10.69 -14.61 -26.36
C LEU A 7 -10.51 -15.53 -25.14
N THR A 8 -9.33 -16.12 -24.99
CA THR A 8 -9.00 -17.01 -23.87
C THR A 8 -9.02 -16.23 -22.55
N VAL A 9 -8.35 -15.07 -22.52
CA VAL A 9 -8.21 -14.27 -21.29
C VAL A 9 -9.57 -13.69 -20.86
N SER A 10 -10.38 -13.21 -21.80
CA SER A 10 -11.72 -12.70 -21.53
C SER A 10 -12.62 -13.79 -20.93
N LYS A 11 -12.59 -15.00 -21.51
CA LYS A 11 -13.39 -16.13 -21.01
C LYS A 11 -12.96 -16.56 -19.59
N ILE A 12 -11.65 -16.65 -19.34
CA ILE A 12 -11.13 -16.97 -18.01
C ILE A 12 -11.51 -15.86 -17.00
N ALA A 13 -11.33 -14.59 -17.37
CA ALA A 13 -11.71 -13.47 -16.53
C ALA A 13 -13.20 -13.49 -16.16
N SER A 14 -14.08 -13.81 -17.13
CA SER A 14 -15.51 -13.97 -16.90
C SER A 14 -15.81 -15.11 -15.93
N LEU A 15 -15.16 -16.26 -16.08
CA LEU A 15 -15.30 -17.42 -15.17
C LEU A 15 -14.82 -17.09 -13.75
N CYS A 16 -13.80 -16.24 -13.63
CA CYS A 16 -13.29 -15.75 -12.34
C CYS A 16 -14.17 -14.62 -11.73
N GLY A 17 -15.25 -14.23 -12.38
CA GLY A 17 -16.16 -13.19 -11.87
C GLY A 17 -15.66 -11.77 -12.04
N VAL A 18 -14.72 -11.52 -12.93
CA VAL A 18 -14.25 -10.15 -13.25
C VAL A 18 -15.37 -9.39 -13.95
N LYS A 19 -15.76 -8.25 -13.37
CA LYS A 19 -16.79 -7.39 -13.95
C LYS A 19 -16.32 -6.81 -15.28
N ASN A 20 -17.21 -6.77 -16.28
CA ASN A 20 -16.93 -6.25 -17.62
C ASN A 20 -15.76 -6.99 -18.33
N ALA A 21 -15.63 -8.30 -18.12
CA ALA A 21 -14.62 -9.13 -18.76
C ALA A 21 -14.75 -9.19 -20.31
N ASP A 22 -15.90 -8.81 -20.84
CA ASP A 22 -16.19 -8.59 -22.26
C ASP A 22 -15.39 -7.42 -22.86
N ARG A 23 -15.02 -6.43 -22.05
CA ARG A 23 -14.13 -5.33 -22.46
C ARG A 23 -12.67 -5.80 -22.52
N ALA A 24 -12.39 -6.67 -23.47
CA ALA A 24 -11.07 -7.24 -23.72
C ALA A 24 -10.45 -6.64 -24.98
N ILE A 25 -9.13 -6.41 -24.94
CA ILE A 25 -8.37 -5.90 -26.09
C ILE A 25 -7.02 -6.61 -26.18
N SER A 26 -6.56 -6.83 -27.43
CA SER A 26 -5.18 -7.23 -27.71
C SER A 26 -4.29 -6.00 -27.85
N LEU A 27 -3.15 -6.01 -27.17
CA LEU A 27 -2.14 -4.96 -27.26
C LEU A 27 -1.00 -5.29 -28.23
N GLU A 28 -1.13 -6.39 -28.98
CA GLU A 28 -0.15 -6.75 -29.98
C GLU A 28 0.00 -5.66 -31.03
N GLY A 29 1.23 -5.18 -31.24
CA GLY A 29 1.55 -4.11 -32.19
C GLY A 29 1.16 -2.69 -31.79
N LYS A 30 0.63 -2.49 -30.56
CA LYS A 30 0.27 -1.16 -30.05
C LYS A 30 1.45 -0.46 -29.37
N SER A 31 1.52 0.85 -29.51
CA SER A 31 2.52 1.67 -28.85
C SER A 31 2.27 1.78 -27.34
N ILE A 32 3.25 2.28 -26.59
CA ILE A 32 3.12 2.52 -25.15
C ILE A 32 2.07 3.61 -24.86
N GLU A 33 2.02 4.65 -25.69
CA GLU A 33 1.06 5.76 -25.57
C GLU A 33 -0.38 5.26 -25.78
N GLU A 34 -0.58 4.46 -26.82
CA GLU A 34 -1.88 3.83 -27.09
C GLU A 34 -2.29 2.89 -25.92
N THR A 35 -1.34 2.12 -25.39
CA THR A 35 -1.58 1.23 -24.26
C THR A 35 -2.07 2.00 -23.03
N LYS A 36 -1.44 3.13 -22.71
CA LYS A 36 -1.85 4.01 -21.61
C LYS A 36 -3.25 4.61 -21.82
N ALA A 37 -3.56 5.03 -23.03
CA ALA A 37 -4.88 5.56 -23.36
C ALA A 37 -5.98 4.52 -23.17
N LEU A 38 -5.74 3.29 -23.61
CA LEU A 38 -6.70 2.17 -23.53
C LEU A 38 -6.93 1.64 -22.09
N ALA A 39 -6.02 1.95 -21.15
CA ALA A 39 -6.14 1.52 -19.75
C ALA A 39 -7.43 2.04 -19.05
N LYS A 40 -8.07 3.09 -19.59
CA LYS A 40 -9.32 3.66 -19.05
C LYS A 40 -10.57 2.90 -19.49
N ASP A 41 -10.54 2.34 -20.70
CA ASP A 41 -11.74 1.85 -21.35
C ASP A 41 -11.88 0.32 -21.26
N TYR A 42 -10.76 -0.38 -21.08
CA TYR A 42 -10.71 -1.83 -21.11
C TYR A 42 -10.33 -2.41 -19.74
N VAL A 43 -10.82 -3.62 -19.47
CA VAL A 43 -10.58 -4.34 -18.20
C VAL A 43 -9.64 -5.52 -18.41
N VAL A 44 -9.67 -6.12 -19.60
CA VAL A 44 -8.88 -7.30 -19.94
C VAL A 44 -7.91 -6.95 -21.06
N PHE A 45 -6.63 -7.17 -20.81
CA PHE A 45 -5.54 -6.89 -21.74
C PHE A 45 -4.81 -8.20 -22.10
N ALA A 46 -4.74 -8.48 -23.38
CA ALA A 46 -4.18 -9.70 -23.96
C ALA A 46 -2.96 -9.37 -24.85
N ARG A 47 -2.10 -10.34 -25.09
CA ARG A 47 -0.87 -10.20 -25.88
C ARG A 47 -0.01 -9.02 -25.44
N VAL A 48 0.17 -8.90 -24.14
CA VAL A 48 0.84 -7.73 -23.51
C VAL A 48 2.34 -8.00 -23.38
N SER A 49 3.17 -7.09 -23.89
CA SER A 49 4.62 -7.12 -23.70
C SER A 49 5.02 -6.70 -22.27
N PRO A 50 6.24 -7.01 -21.80
CA PRO A 50 6.71 -6.58 -20.48
C PRO A 50 6.63 -5.06 -20.28
N GLU A 51 7.01 -4.28 -21.28
CA GLU A 51 6.99 -2.81 -21.25
C GLU A 51 5.55 -2.27 -21.21
N GLN A 52 4.64 -2.91 -21.95
CA GLN A 52 3.23 -2.56 -21.92
C GLN A 52 2.59 -2.91 -20.57
N LYS A 53 3.01 -3.99 -19.90
CA LYS A 53 2.56 -4.31 -18.53
C LYS A 53 2.94 -3.20 -17.56
N GLU A 54 4.18 -2.73 -17.60
CA GLU A 54 4.64 -1.61 -16.80
C GLU A 54 3.84 -0.33 -17.10
N ALA A 55 3.62 -0.02 -18.39
CA ALA A 55 2.86 1.15 -18.81
C ALA A 55 1.40 1.14 -18.34
N LEU A 56 0.75 -0.04 -18.35
CA LEU A 56 -0.60 -0.20 -17.79
C LEU A 56 -0.62 0.08 -16.29
N VAL A 57 0.32 -0.47 -15.53
CA VAL A 57 0.45 -0.21 -14.10
C VAL A 57 0.66 1.28 -13.83
N ALA A 58 1.57 1.93 -14.58
CA ALA A 58 1.84 3.35 -14.46
C ALA A 58 0.59 4.19 -14.77
N SER A 59 -0.13 3.89 -15.85
CA SER A 59 -1.35 4.60 -16.23
C SER A 59 -2.44 4.51 -15.17
N LEU A 60 -2.64 3.34 -14.56
CA LEU A 60 -3.59 3.17 -13.47
C LEU A 60 -3.19 3.96 -12.22
N GLN A 61 -1.89 4.03 -11.92
CA GLN A 61 -1.37 4.84 -10.81
C GLN A 61 -1.56 6.34 -11.06
N GLU A 62 -1.34 6.81 -12.29
CA GLU A 62 -1.59 8.20 -12.71
C GLU A 62 -3.07 8.59 -12.56
N GLN A 63 -3.98 7.63 -12.70
CA GLN A 63 -5.42 7.79 -12.43
C GLN A 63 -5.78 7.77 -10.93
N GLY A 64 -4.80 7.66 -10.03
CA GLY A 64 -5.02 7.64 -8.58
C GLY A 64 -5.30 6.26 -8.00
N HIS A 65 -5.25 5.19 -8.80
CA HIS A 65 -5.47 3.83 -8.30
C HIS A 65 -4.24 3.27 -7.57
N LYS A 66 -4.48 2.49 -6.53
CA LYS A 66 -3.46 1.63 -5.92
C LYS A 66 -3.46 0.29 -6.64
N VAL A 67 -2.35 -0.04 -7.27
CA VAL A 67 -2.23 -1.22 -8.12
C VAL A 67 -1.48 -2.33 -7.41
N ALA A 68 -2.09 -3.51 -7.35
CA ALA A 68 -1.42 -4.75 -6.99
C ALA A 68 -1.11 -5.54 -8.26
N MET A 69 0.11 -6.03 -8.39
CA MET A 69 0.55 -6.84 -9.54
C MET A 69 0.95 -8.23 -9.05
N THR A 70 0.47 -9.24 -9.75
CA THR A 70 0.89 -10.63 -9.55
C THR A 70 1.60 -11.13 -10.80
N GLY A 71 2.75 -11.77 -10.61
CA GLY A 71 3.54 -12.34 -11.72
C GLY A 71 4.53 -13.37 -11.18
N ASP A 72 4.96 -14.31 -12.05
CA ASP A 72 5.87 -15.39 -11.68
C ASP A 72 7.11 -15.48 -12.60
N GLY A 73 7.10 -14.75 -13.69
CA GLY A 73 8.15 -14.78 -14.71
C GLY A 73 9.02 -13.53 -14.77
N VAL A 74 10.10 -13.64 -15.52
CA VAL A 74 11.01 -12.51 -15.80
C VAL A 74 10.29 -11.38 -16.55
N ASN A 75 9.30 -11.73 -17.37
CA ASN A 75 8.50 -10.78 -18.14
C ASN A 75 7.58 -9.89 -17.29
N ASP A 76 7.43 -10.20 -16.01
CA ASP A 76 6.59 -9.44 -15.08
C ASP A 76 7.39 -8.49 -14.18
N ILE A 77 8.72 -8.58 -14.19
CA ILE A 77 9.59 -7.85 -13.26
C ILE A 77 9.38 -6.34 -13.33
N LEU A 78 9.26 -5.76 -14.52
CA LEU A 78 9.06 -4.32 -14.70
C LEU A 78 7.74 -3.88 -14.04
N ALA A 79 6.66 -4.62 -14.30
CA ALA A 79 5.34 -4.34 -13.72
C ALA A 79 5.30 -4.60 -12.20
N LEU A 80 5.95 -5.68 -11.71
CA LEU A 80 6.07 -5.99 -10.28
C LEU A 80 6.78 -4.88 -9.51
N ARG A 81 7.89 -4.36 -10.05
CA ARG A 81 8.64 -3.26 -9.44
C ARG A 81 7.88 -1.93 -9.46
N LYS A 82 7.05 -1.71 -10.49
CA LYS A 82 6.28 -0.48 -10.64
C LYS A 82 5.04 -0.45 -9.74
N ALA A 83 4.44 -1.59 -9.45
CA ALA A 83 3.20 -1.71 -8.67
C ALA A 83 3.36 -1.20 -7.23
N ASN A 84 2.25 -0.76 -6.62
CA ASN A 84 2.23 -0.38 -5.20
C ASN A 84 2.38 -1.60 -4.28
N SER A 85 1.92 -2.76 -4.73
CA SER A 85 2.08 -4.05 -4.06
C SER A 85 2.35 -5.11 -5.10
N SER A 86 3.39 -5.90 -4.89
CA SER A 86 3.77 -6.99 -5.78
C SER A 86 3.72 -8.32 -5.06
N ILE A 87 3.12 -9.30 -5.72
CA ILE A 87 2.85 -10.63 -5.18
C ILE A 87 3.39 -11.65 -6.16
N THR A 88 4.07 -12.67 -5.64
CA THR A 88 4.54 -13.79 -6.45
C THR A 88 4.36 -15.12 -5.70
N PHE A 89 4.74 -16.21 -6.35
CA PHE A 89 4.64 -17.56 -5.81
C PHE A 89 6.01 -18.17 -5.51
N ALA A 90 6.06 -19.17 -4.65
CA ALA A 90 7.31 -19.88 -4.34
C ALA A 90 7.96 -20.51 -5.58
N ARG A 91 7.15 -20.94 -6.56
CA ARG A 91 7.61 -21.49 -7.86
C ARG A 91 8.10 -20.43 -8.86
N ALA A 92 7.91 -19.14 -8.57
CA ALA A 92 8.36 -18.08 -9.46
C ALA A 92 9.89 -18.02 -9.58
N THR A 93 10.36 -17.30 -10.58
CA THR A 93 11.80 -17.05 -10.75
C THR A 93 12.38 -16.27 -9.57
N ASP A 94 13.65 -16.49 -9.26
CA ASP A 94 14.30 -15.81 -8.14
C ASP A 94 14.32 -14.29 -8.34
N ALA A 95 14.39 -13.82 -9.57
CA ALA A 95 14.30 -12.41 -9.92
C ALA A 95 12.91 -11.84 -9.59
N ALA A 96 11.82 -12.56 -9.87
CA ALA A 96 10.47 -12.15 -9.50
C ALA A 96 10.27 -12.13 -7.99
N LYS A 97 10.80 -13.14 -7.26
CA LYS A 97 10.77 -13.17 -5.78
C LYS A 97 11.52 -11.99 -5.18
N ALA A 98 12.71 -11.67 -5.69
CA ALA A 98 13.51 -10.55 -5.20
C ALA A 98 12.84 -9.17 -5.41
N CYS A 99 11.96 -9.07 -6.41
CA CYS A 99 11.23 -7.84 -6.74
C CYS A 99 9.85 -7.73 -6.08
N SER A 100 9.38 -8.79 -5.42
CA SER A 100 8.02 -8.84 -4.87
C SER A 100 7.97 -8.53 -3.38
N ASN A 101 6.90 -7.87 -2.95
CA ASN A 101 6.64 -7.55 -1.54
C ASN A 101 6.14 -8.78 -0.76
N VAL A 102 5.43 -9.68 -1.43
CA VAL A 102 4.82 -10.87 -0.84
C VAL A 102 5.11 -12.09 -1.71
N VAL A 103 5.54 -13.17 -1.09
CA VAL A 103 5.73 -14.48 -1.75
C VAL A 103 4.78 -15.48 -1.11
N LEU A 104 3.85 -16.04 -1.91
CA LEU A 104 2.94 -17.09 -1.47
C LEU A 104 3.65 -18.45 -1.56
N MET A 105 3.92 -19.06 -0.40
CA MET A 105 4.78 -20.24 -0.30
C MET A 105 4.12 -21.53 -0.78
N ASP A 106 2.82 -21.63 -0.68
CA ASP A 106 2.01 -22.79 -1.07
C ASP A 106 1.48 -22.74 -2.52
N ASN A 107 1.82 -21.69 -3.25
CA ASN A 107 1.39 -21.46 -4.65
C ASN A 107 -0.13 -21.38 -4.83
N ASP A 108 -0.89 -21.13 -3.76
CA ASP A 108 -2.33 -20.99 -3.80
C ASP A 108 -2.74 -19.52 -3.66
N PHE A 109 -3.41 -19.01 -4.71
CA PHE A 109 -3.87 -17.62 -4.75
C PHE A 109 -5.01 -17.34 -3.75
N SER A 110 -5.72 -18.37 -3.27
CA SER A 110 -6.82 -18.23 -2.30
C SER A 110 -6.35 -17.61 -0.98
N HIS A 111 -5.10 -17.85 -0.58
CA HIS A 111 -4.49 -17.28 0.60
C HIS A 111 -4.24 -15.77 0.52
N LEU A 112 -4.39 -15.16 -0.65
CA LEU A 112 -4.27 -13.69 -0.80
C LEU A 112 -5.33 -12.96 0.05
N VAL A 113 -6.51 -13.55 0.23
CA VAL A 113 -7.56 -12.99 1.10
C VAL A 113 -7.06 -12.92 2.54
N ASP A 114 -6.40 -13.97 3.02
CA ASP A 114 -5.83 -14.02 4.37
C ASP A 114 -4.70 -12.99 4.53
N VAL A 115 -3.83 -12.83 3.53
CA VAL A 115 -2.78 -11.81 3.51
C VAL A 115 -3.37 -10.40 3.66
N VAL A 116 -4.44 -10.09 2.92
CA VAL A 116 -5.14 -8.79 3.03
C VAL A 116 -5.76 -8.61 4.42
N LEU A 117 -6.38 -9.63 4.98
CA LEU A 117 -6.97 -9.59 6.32
C LEU A 117 -5.90 -9.39 7.41
N GLN A 118 -4.78 -10.08 7.30
CA GLN A 118 -3.64 -9.90 8.22
C GLN A 118 -3.04 -8.49 8.08
N GLY A 119 -2.84 -8.00 6.87
CA GLY A 119 -2.38 -6.63 6.63
C GLY A 119 -3.28 -5.59 7.30
N ARG A 120 -4.59 -5.73 7.21
CA ARG A 120 -5.56 -4.85 7.89
C ARG A 120 -5.42 -4.92 9.42
N LYS A 121 -5.22 -6.12 9.99
CA LYS A 121 -4.98 -6.28 11.44
C LYS A 121 -3.71 -5.56 11.87
N VAL A 122 -2.62 -5.70 11.12
CA VAL A 122 -1.35 -5.02 11.40
C VAL A 122 -1.52 -3.50 11.37
N VAL A 123 -2.14 -2.94 10.33
CA VAL A 123 -2.41 -1.50 10.23
C VAL A 123 -3.25 -1.01 11.40
N ASN A 124 -4.31 -1.74 11.78
CA ASN A 124 -5.15 -1.38 12.92
C ASN A 124 -4.38 -1.41 14.26
N ASN A 125 -3.48 -2.39 14.43
CA ASN A 125 -2.65 -2.49 15.65
C ASN A 125 -1.65 -1.33 15.71
N ILE A 126 -0.99 -1.00 14.61
CA ILE A 126 -0.08 0.16 14.52
C ILE A 126 -0.83 1.45 14.84
N HIS A 127 -2.03 1.63 14.26
CA HIS A 127 -2.86 2.81 14.50
C HIS A 127 -3.27 2.94 15.97
N ARG A 128 -3.70 1.85 16.60
CA ARG A 128 -4.01 1.83 18.05
C ARG A 128 -2.80 2.18 18.90
N SER A 129 -1.65 1.59 18.62
CA SER A 129 -0.41 1.89 19.33
C SER A 129 -0.01 3.36 19.17
N ALA A 130 -0.08 3.89 17.95
CA ALA A 130 0.22 5.29 17.67
C ALA A 130 -0.70 6.24 18.45
N ILE A 131 -2.02 5.97 18.51
CA ILE A 131 -2.97 6.77 19.28
C ILE A 131 -2.62 6.73 20.77
N LEU A 132 -2.28 5.57 21.33
CA LEU A 132 -1.89 5.45 22.74
C LEU A 132 -0.63 6.27 23.05
N PHE A 133 0.41 6.21 22.19
CA PHE A 133 1.60 7.01 22.36
C PHE A 133 1.34 8.50 22.26
N LEU A 134 0.57 8.93 21.26
CA LEU A 134 0.21 10.34 21.07
C LEU A 134 -0.63 10.86 22.22
N SER A 135 -1.61 10.11 22.71
CA SER A 135 -2.44 10.48 23.85
C SER A 135 -1.61 10.68 25.12
N LYS A 136 -0.69 9.73 25.38
CA LYS A 136 0.23 9.81 26.52
C LYS A 136 1.11 11.06 26.43
N THR A 137 1.70 11.29 25.24
CA THR A 137 2.58 12.44 25.02
C THR A 137 1.81 13.76 25.17
N ALA A 138 0.61 13.86 24.59
CA ALA A 138 -0.24 15.02 24.73
C ALA A 138 -0.64 15.28 26.20
N PHE A 139 -0.98 14.23 26.94
CA PHE A 139 -1.30 14.33 28.36
C PHE A 139 -0.12 14.85 29.20
N ILE A 140 1.08 14.31 28.99
CA ILE A 140 2.30 14.75 29.68
C ILE A 140 2.60 16.22 29.34
N PHE A 141 2.46 16.59 28.05
CA PHE A 141 2.65 17.96 27.60
C PHE A 141 1.68 18.93 28.30
N LEU A 142 0.39 18.59 28.36
CA LEU A 142 -0.62 19.39 29.05
C LEU A 142 -0.32 19.49 30.56
N LEU A 143 0.03 18.41 31.23
CA LEU A 143 0.44 18.44 32.63
C LEU A 143 1.64 19.34 32.87
N SER A 144 2.65 19.27 31.99
CA SER A 144 3.81 20.14 32.07
C SER A 144 3.41 21.62 31.94
N LEU A 145 2.56 21.92 30.97
CA LEU A 145 2.09 23.29 30.75
C LEU A 145 1.30 23.84 31.94
N PHE A 146 0.42 23.04 32.54
CA PHE A 146 -0.34 23.41 33.75
C PHE A 146 0.56 23.49 35.00
N SER A 147 1.64 22.75 35.05
CA SER A 147 2.56 22.71 36.19
C SER A 147 3.41 24.01 36.34
N ILE A 148 3.65 24.72 35.23
CA ILE A 148 4.48 25.94 35.23
C ILE A 148 3.92 27.03 36.15
N PRO A 149 2.63 27.45 36.05
CA PRO A 149 2.09 28.51 36.92
C PRO A 149 2.03 28.09 38.38
N PHE A 150 1.82 26.78 38.68
CA PHE A 150 1.83 26.30 40.07
C PHE A 150 3.20 26.34 40.70
N LYS A 151 4.27 25.99 39.98
CA LYS A 151 5.64 26.12 40.45
C LYS A 151 6.07 27.56 40.64
N ALA A 152 5.67 28.44 39.74
CA ALA A 152 5.93 29.88 39.88
C ALA A 152 5.22 30.47 41.12
N GLY A 153 3.96 30.06 41.37
CA GLY A 153 3.21 30.46 42.56
C GLY A 153 3.85 29.94 43.87
N GLN A 154 4.29 28.67 43.90
CA GLN A 154 5.00 28.14 45.07
C GLN A 154 6.36 28.81 45.31
N MET A 155 7.10 29.14 44.26
CA MET A 155 8.34 29.87 44.37
C MET A 155 8.15 31.27 44.92
N LEU A 156 7.16 31.98 44.44
CA LEU A 156 6.79 33.30 44.97
C LEU A 156 6.38 33.24 46.45
N PHE A 157 5.56 32.25 46.79
CA PHE A 157 5.11 32.04 48.17
C PHE A 157 6.27 31.69 49.11
N THR A 158 7.26 30.92 48.65
CA THR A 158 8.44 30.56 49.43
C THR A 158 9.38 31.77 49.61
N ILE A 159 9.50 32.63 48.62
CA ILE A 159 10.30 33.86 48.70
C ILE A 159 9.66 34.86 49.66
N GLU A 160 8.32 35.07 49.58
CA GLU A 160 7.59 35.92 50.52
C GLU A 160 7.72 35.43 51.97
N ASN A 161 7.61 34.12 52.20
CA ASN A 161 7.78 33.57 53.53
C ASN A 161 9.22 33.71 54.06
N LEU A 162 10.26 33.67 53.21
CA LEU A 162 11.64 33.87 53.60
C LEU A 162 11.86 35.31 54.06
N TYR A 163 11.29 36.30 53.37
CA TYR A 163 11.37 37.72 53.78
C TYR A 163 10.62 38.04 55.07
N LEU A 164 9.57 37.31 55.42
CA LEU A 164 8.80 37.49 56.63
C LEU A 164 9.50 36.95 57.90
N PHE A 165 10.45 36.03 57.74
CA PHE A 165 11.26 35.48 58.84
C PHE A 165 12.56 36.22 59.12
N GLU A 166 12.96 37.19 58.28
CA GLU A 166 14.16 38.02 58.46
C GLU A 166 13.91 39.41 59.08
N GLN A 167 12.75 39.65 59.67
CA GLN A 167 12.53 40.88 60.47
C GLN A 167 12.93 40.62 61.93
N PRO A 168 13.89 41.40 62.52
CA PRO A 168 14.37 41.22 63.87
C PRO A 168 13.30 41.59 64.93
#